data_5ab1038912fd45a638f42e4f6d18863c
#
_entry.id   5ab1038912fd45a638f42e4f6d18863c
#
_cell.length_a   1.000
_cell.length_b   1.000
_cell.length_c   1.000
_cell.angle_alpha   90.00
_cell.angle_beta   90.00
_cell.angle_gamma   90.00
#
_symmetry.space_group_name_H-M   'P 1'
#
loop_
_entity.id
_entity.type
_entity.pdbx_description
1 polymer ?
#
loop_
_entity_poly.entity_id
_entity_poly.type
_entity_poly.pdbx_seq_one_letter_code
_entity_poly.pdbx_strand_id
1 'polypeptide(L)'
;MIAFDHRGHGRSGVPRRGAYSLNHLAADLDSVLDATLAPRERAVVAGHSMGGITIAAWSDRYRHKVRRRTDAVALINTTTGDLVRKVKLLSVPRELSPVRVLAGRSLVNTFGGFPLPGAARALSRHVISTLAVAADADPSATRLVYELFTQTSAAGRGGCAKMLVEEVGSAHLNLDGLTVPTLVIGGVRDRLTPISQSRRIARTAPNVVGLVELPGGHCSMLERHQEVNSHLRALAESVTRHVRDRRISS
;
A
#
# COMPACT_ATOMS: atom_id res chain seq x y z
N MET A 1 13.81 11.49 -7.15
CA MET A 1 12.84 10.45 -6.74
C MET A 1 13.60 9.27 -6.17
N ILE A 2 13.16 8.76 -5.03
CA ILE A 2 13.75 7.61 -4.33
C ILE A 2 12.66 6.54 -4.20
N ALA A 3 12.98 5.30 -4.46
CA ALA A 3 12.15 4.13 -4.21
C ALA A 3 12.98 3.08 -3.49
N PHE A 4 12.34 2.32 -2.60
CA PHE A 4 13.00 1.23 -1.89
C PHE A 4 12.11 -0.02 -1.88
N ASP A 5 12.76 -1.17 -1.82
CA ASP A 5 12.07 -2.45 -1.67
C ASP A 5 11.78 -2.70 -0.19
N HIS A 6 10.55 -3.08 0.13
CA HIS A 6 10.23 -3.51 1.48
C HIS A 6 11.06 -4.74 1.89
N ARG A 7 11.26 -4.94 3.20
CA ARG A 7 11.93 -6.13 3.73
C ARG A 7 11.36 -7.41 3.11
N GLY A 8 12.24 -8.31 2.69
CA GLY A 8 11.89 -9.56 2.02
C GLY A 8 11.49 -9.45 0.56
N HIS A 9 11.48 -8.24 -0.02
CA HIS A 9 11.16 -7.97 -1.43
C HIS A 9 12.39 -7.48 -2.19
N GLY A 10 12.40 -7.70 -3.50
CA GLY A 10 13.39 -7.16 -4.41
C GLY A 10 14.83 -7.41 -3.94
N ARG A 11 15.61 -6.33 -3.82
CA ARG A 11 17.00 -6.35 -3.36
C ARG A 11 17.16 -6.17 -1.85
N SER A 12 16.08 -5.90 -1.13
CA SER A 12 16.12 -5.79 0.33
C SER A 12 16.28 -7.15 0.99
N GLY A 13 17.00 -7.17 2.12
CA GLY A 13 17.26 -8.38 2.89
C GLY A 13 15.99 -9.10 3.36
N VAL A 14 16.06 -10.42 3.42
CA VAL A 14 15.02 -11.26 4.04
C VAL A 14 15.29 -11.31 5.55
N PRO A 15 14.43 -10.72 6.39
CA PRO A 15 14.67 -10.71 7.83
C PRO A 15 14.45 -12.10 8.45
N ARG A 16 14.92 -12.27 9.69
CA ARG A 16 14.68 -13.47 10.49
C ARG A 16 13.17 -13.68 10.71
N ARG A 17 12.76 -14.93 11.01
CA ARG A 17 11.38 -15.26 11.37
C ARG A 17 10.86 -14.30 12.46
N GLY A 18 9.61 -13.81 12.29
CA GLY A 18 8.96 -12.90 13.22
C GLY A 18 9.27 -11.41 13.02
N ALA A 19 10.22 -11.04 12.16
CA ALA A 19 10.56 -9.64 11.89
C ALA A 19 9.70 -9.02 10.76
N TYR A 20 8.45 -9.42 10.67
CA TYR A 20 7.42 -8.81 9.83
C TYR A 20 6.28 -8.31 10.72
N SER A 21 6.20 -7.00 10.91
CA SER A 21 5.13 -6.32 11.63
C SER A 21 4.98 -4.90 11.10
N LEU A 22 3.86 -4.24 11.37
CA LEU A 22 3.67 -2.83 11.04
C LEU A 22 4.75 -1.94 11.69
N ASN A 23 5.17 -2.28 12.91
CA ASN A 23 6.25 -1.58 13.59
C ASN A 23 7.58 -1.68 12.83
N HIS A 24 7.89 -2.84 12.26
CA HIS A 24 9.09 -3.01 11.46
C HIS A 24 9.00 -2.23 10.14
N LEU A 25 7.84 -2.26 9.44
CA LEU A 25 7.67 -1.48 8.21
C LEU A 25 7.74 0.03 8.47
N ALA A 26 7.14 0.49 9.56
CA ALA A 26 7.23 1.89 9.98
C ALA A 26 8.68 2.31 10.28
N ALA A 27 9.45 1.46 10.97
CA ALA A 27 10.86 1.71 11.26
C ALA A 27 11.73 1.70 10.00
N ASP A 28 11.42 0.83 9.02
CA ASP A 28 12.11 0.83 7.72
C ASP A 28 11.90 2.15 6.97
N LEU A 29 10.65 2.61 6.88
CA LEU A 29 10.35 3.89 6.25
C LEU A 29 11.06 5.05 6.98
N ASP A 30 11.03 5.04 8.31
CA ASP A 30 11.73 6.05 9.11
C ASP A 30 13.23 6.07 8.82
N SER A 31 13.87 4.90 8.77
CA SER A 31 15.28 4.76 8.44
C SER A 31 15.62 5.23 7.02
N VAL A 32 14.75 4.94 6.04
CA VAL A 32 14.93 5.42 4.66
C VAL A 32 14.84 6.95 4.60
N LEU A 33 13.85 7.55 5.27
CA LEU A 33 13.71 9.01 5.33
C LEU A 33 14.92 9.66 6.00
N ASP A 34 15.43 9.08 7.10
CA ASP A 34 16.61 9.60 7.79
C ASP A 34 17.90 9.44 6.99
N ALA A 35 18.03 8.36 6.21
CA ALA A 35 19.19 8.11 5.37
C ALA A 35 19.24 8.93 4.08
N THR A 36 18.07 9.37 3.59
CA THR A 36 17.96 9.98 2.25
C THR A 36 17.67 11.48 2.27
N LEU A 37 17.13 11.99 3.37
CA LEU A 37 16.81 13.41 3.51
C LEU A 37 17.80 14.12 4.43
N ALA A 38 18.28 15.28 4.01
CA ALA A 38 19.06 16.16 4.87
C ALA A 38 18.25 16.61 6.11
N PRO A 39 18.87 17.12 7.19
CA PRO A 39 18.20 17.41 8.47
C PRO A 39 16.97 18.31 8.40
N ARG A 40 16.88 19.23 7.41
CA ARG A 40 15.76 20.13 7.20
C ARG A 40 14.97 19.84 5.93
N GLU A 41 15.34 18.79 5.22
CA GLU A 41 14.68 18.39 3.98
C GLU A 41 13.42 17.59 4.28
N ARG A 42 12.40 17.79 3.45
CA ARG A 42 11.11 17.09 3.51
C ARG A 42 10.76 16.54 2.14
N ALA A 43 9.98 15.48 2.12
CA ALA A 43 9.59 14.79 0.90
C ALA A 43 8.07 14.72 0.75
N VAL A 44 7.61 14.57 -0.47
CA VAL A 44 6.29 14.00 -0.75
C VAL A 44 6.46 12.47 -0.73
N VAL A 45 5.74 11.80 0.17
CA VAL A 45 5.84 10.35 0.36
C VAL A 45 4.61 9.68 -0.24
N ALA A 46 4.81 8.83 -1.25
CA ALA A 46 3.74 8.08 -1.90
C ALA A 46 3.84 6.60 -1.58
N GLY A 47 2.72 5.97 -1.23
CA GLY A 47 2.65 4.53 -0.93
C GLY A 47 1.48 3.85 -1.61
N HIS A 48 1.79 2.78 -2.34
CA HIS A 48 0.82 1.88 -2.95
C HIS A 48 0.59 0.66 -2.06
N SER A 49 -0.65 0.25 -1.88
CA SER A 49 -1.02 -0.98 -1.17
C SER A 49 -0.33 -1.07 0.20
N MET A 50 0.54 -2.04 0.43
CA MET A 50 1.33 -2.19 1.65
C MET A 50 2.19 -0.95 1.95
N GLY A 51 2.65 -0.21 0.93
CA GLY A 51 3.34 1.06 1.12
C GLY A 51 2.46 2.13 1.75
N GLY A 52 1.19 2.20 1.41
CA GLY A 52 0.22 3.08 2.07
C GLY A 52 -0.07 2.67 3.52
N ILE A 53 -0.16 1.36 3.79
CA ILE A 53 -0.26 0.81 5.15
C ILE A 53 0.99 1.19 5.97
N THR A 54 2.18 1.09 5.36
CA THR A 54 3.45 1.47 5.99
C THR A 54 3.45 2.96 6.37
N ILE A 55 2.99 3.84 5.48
CA ILE A 55 2.88 5.28 5.77
C ILE A 55 1.90 5.53 6.93
N ALA A 56 0.76 4.86 6.95
CA ALA A 56 -0.21 4.98 8.04
C ALA A 56 0.40 4.55 9.38
N ALA A 57 1.06 3.38 9.42
CA ALA A 57 1.73 2.89 10.61
C ALA A 57 2.88 3.81 11.06
N TRP A 58 3.66 4.33 10.12
CA TRP A 58 4.73 5.29 10.40
C TRP A 58 4.18 6.59 10.97
N SER A 59 3.10 7.12 10.40
CA SER A 59 2.50 8.36 10.86
C SER A 59 1.92 8.27 12.27
N ASP A 60 1.40 7.12 12.65
CA ASP A 60 0.90 6.89 14.02
C ASP A 60 2.05 6.72 15.02
N ARG A 61 3.08 5.94 14.67
CA ARG A 61 4.23 5.67 15.53
C ARG A 61 5.17 6.87 15.68
N TYR A 62 5.42 7.62 14.61
CA TYR A 62 6.39 8.72 14.54
C TYR A 62 5.71 10.06 14.30
N ARG A 63 4.57 10.34 14.96
CA ARG A 63 3.74 11.56 14.79
C ARG A 63 4.58 12.84 14.79
N HIS A 64 5.60 12.91 15.66
CA HIS A 64 6.49 14.08 15.77
C HIS A 64 7.38 14.27 14.54
N LYS A 65 7.60 13.22 13.72
CA LYS A 65 8.40 13.29 12.49
C LYS A 65 7.58 13.66 11.27
N VAL A 66 6.27 13.41 11.25
CA VAL A 66 5.44 13.59 10.05
C VAL A 66 5.65 14.97 9.43
N ARG A 67 5.36 16.06 10.14
CA ARG A 67 5.56 17.43 9.66
C ARG A 67 7.02 17.83 9.45
N ARG A 68 7.94 17.12 10.07
CA ARG A 68 9.38 17.43 9.99
C ARG A 68 10.04 16.78 8.79
N ARG A 69 9.51 15.67 8.29
CA ARG A 69 10.08 14.85 7.23
C ARG A 69 9.22 14.81 5.97
N THR A 70 7.94 15.19 6.04
CA THR A 70 7.05 15.16 4.89
C THR A 70 6.37 16.49 4.64
N ASP A 71 6.24 16.88 3.37
CA ASP A 71 5.44 18.01 2.90
C ASP A 71 4.02 17.58 2.54
N ALA A 72 3.86 16.37 2.00
CA ALA A 72 2.58 15.76 1.67
C ALA A 72 2.70 14.23 1.59
N VAL A 73 1.56 13.57 1.59
CA VAL A 73 1.44 12.10 1.45
C VAL A 73 0.46 11.77 0.33
N ALA A 74 0.77 10.71 -0.44
CA ALA A 74 -0.19 10.10 -1.36
C ALA A 74 -0.42 8.63 -0.98
N LEU A 75 -1.67 8.27 -0.75
CA LEU A 75 -2.11 6.91 -0.42
C LEU A 75 -2.83 6.31 -1.63
N ILE A 76 -2.24 5.29 -2.26
CA ILE A 76 -2.69 4.76 -3.55
C ILE A 76 -3.15 3.32 -3.39
N ASN A 77 -4.39 3.01 -3.75
CA ASN A 77 -4.96 1.65 -3.72
C ASN A 77 -4.58 0.90 -2.42
N THR A 78 -4.91 1.48 -1.28
CA THR A 78 -4.52 0.97 0.03
C THR A 78 -5.70 0.86 0.99
N THR A 79 -5.45 0.32 2.16
CA THR A 79 -6.41 0.21 3.26
C THR A 79 -5.76 0.57 4.57
N THR A 80 -6.56 0.88 5.56
CA THR A 80 -6.11 0.98 6.96
C THR A 80 -6.59 -0.18 7.82
N GLY A 81 -7.45 -1.05 7.28
CA GLY A 81 -8.00 -2.18 8.03
C GLY A 81 -9.10 -2.91 7.25
N ASP A 82 -9.75 -3.86 7.92
CA ASP A 82 -10.79 -4.71 7.33
C ASP A 82 -10.34 -5.50 6.08
N LEU A 83 -9.04 -5.73 5.93
CA LEU A 83 -8.47 -6.30 4.71
C LEU A 83 -9.10 -7.66 4.39
N VAL A 84 -9.14 -8.58 5.37
CA VAL A 84 -9.65 -9.94 5.16
C VAL A 84 -11.15 -9.96 4.84
N ARG A 85 -11.94 -9.03 5.42
CA ARG A 85 -13.38 -8.93 5.18
C ARG A 85 -13.72 -8.33 3.81
N LYS A 86 -12.86 -7.47 3.29
CA LYS A 86 -13.11 -6.67 2.08
C LYS A 86 -12.51 -7.25 0.82
N VAL A 87 -11.47 -8.07 0.91
CA VAL A 87 -10.90 -8.76 -0.26
C VAL A 87 -11.98 -9.64 -0.92
N LYS A 88 -12.26 -9.38 -2.19
CA LYS A 88 -13.27 -10.11 -2.98
C LYS A 88 -12.66 -11.37 -3.60
N LEU A 89 -12.05 -12.22 -2.78
CA LEU A 89 -11.39 -13.45 -3.23
C LEU A 89 -12.38 -14.57 -3.62
N LEU A 90 -13.53 -14.61 -2.96
CA LEU A 90 -14.55 -15.64 -3.20
C LEU A 90 -15.93 -14.97 -3.19
N SER A 91 -16.76 -15.36 -4.13
CA SER A 91 -18.20 -15.02 -4.15
C SER A 91 -18.94 -15.85 -3.10
N VAL A 92 -18.59 -15.69 -1.83
CA VAL A 92 -19.24 -16.37 -0.71
C VAL A 92 -20.32 -15.45 -0.16
N PRO A 93 -21.54 -15.94 0.09
CA PRO A 93 -22.62 -15.18 0.69
C PRO A 93 -22.21 -14.48 1.99
N ARG A 94 -22.81 -13.31 2.27
CA ARG A 94 -22.48 -12.48 3.43
C ARG A 94 -22.67 -13.20 4.77
N GLU A 95 -23.60 -14.14 4.81
CA GLU A 95 -23.96 -14.94 5.99
C GLU A 95 -22.82 -15.86 6.44
N LEU A 96 -21.93 -16.23 5.52
CA LEU A 96 -20.75 -17.07 5.78
C LEU A 96 -19.46 -16.27 6.01
N SER A 97 -19.59 -15.00 6.35
CA SER A 97 -18.45 -14.10 6.60
C SER A 97 -17.39 -14.67 7.59
N PRO A 98 -17.75 -15.30 8.74
CA PRO A 98 -16.77 -15.88 9.65
C PRO A 98 -15.95 -17.00 9.01
N VAL A 99 -16.62 -17.88 8.24
CA VAL A 99 -15.95 -18.99 7.52
C VAL A 99 -14.98 -18.46 6.47
N ARG A 100 -15.35 -17.39 5.78
CA ARG A 100 -14.51 -16.72 4.77
C ARG A 100 -13.24 -16.13 5.39
N VAL A 101 -13.38 -15.48 6.55
CA VAL A 101 -12.24 -14.93 7.30
C VAL A 101 -11.30 -16.05 7.76
N LEU A 102 -11.86 -17.13 8.33
CA LEU A 102 -11.09 -18.27 8.79
C LEU A 102 -10.38 -18.99 7.62
N ALA A 103 -11.08 -19.22 6.52
CA ALA A 103 -10.51 -19.84 5.31
C ALA A 103 -9.42 -18.93 4.68
N GLY A 104 -9.63 -17.63 4.60
CA GLY A 104 -8.64 -16.67 4.12
C GLY A 104 -7.38 -16.64 4.99
N ARG A 105 -7.54 -16.64 6.32
CA ARG A 105 -6.42 -16.72 7.27
C ARG A 105 -5.68 -18.06 7.15
N SER A 106 -6.40 -19.16 7.07
CA SER A 106 -5.81 -20.50 6.89
C SER A 106 -5.05 -20.61 5.57
N LEU A 107 -5.63 -20.13 4.47
CA LEU A 107 -5.00 -20.14 3.15
C LEU A 107 -3.70 -19.33 3.14
N VAL A 108 -3.72 -18.10 3.70
CA VAL A 108 -2.54 -17.26 3.80
C VAL A 108 -1.47 -17.86 4.69
N ASN A 109 -1.85 -18.40 5.85
CA ASN A 109 -0.90 -19.02 6.78
C ASN A 109 -0.29 -20.31 6.20
N THR A 110 -1.06 -21.09 5.42
CA THR A 110 -0.62 -22.37 4.87
C THR A 110 0.16 -22.19 3.57
N PHE A 111 -0.28 -21.32 2.68
CA PHE A 111 0.26 -21.21 1.32
C PHE A 111 1.05 -19.94 1.02
N GLY A 112 0.93 -18.89 1.83
CA GLY A 112 1.61 -17.61 1.59
C GLY A 112 3.14 -17.72 1.54
N GLY A 113 3.73 -18.65 2.30
CA GLY A 113 5.18 -18.89 2.37
C GLY A 113 5.69 -20.09 1.55
N PHE A 114 4.83 -20.82 0.82
CA PHE A 114 5.28 -21.98 0.05
C PHE A 114 5.88 -21.60 -1.31
N PRO A 115 6.92 -22.33 -1.78
CA PRO A 115 7.34 -22.26 -3.18
C PRO A 115 6.16 -22.67 -4.07
N LEU A 116 5.91 -21.92 -5.14
CA LEU A 116 4.83 -22.26 -6.09
C LEU A 116 5.28 -23.45 -6.96
N PRO A 117 4.67 -24.64 -6.83
CA PRO A 117 4.99 -25.78 -7.70
C PRO A 117 4.70 -25.44 -9.16
N GLY A 118 5.43 -26.06 -10.10
CA GLY A 118 5.28 -25.78 -11.53
C GLY A 118 3.84 -25.90 -12.04
N ALA A 119 3.08 -26.92 -11.57
CA ALA A 119 1.67 -27.13 -11.90
C ALA A 119 0.75 -26.01 -11.35
N ALA A 120 1.11 -25.35 -10.26
CA ALA A 120 0.32 -24.27 -9.67
C ALA A 120 0.62 -22.88 -10.30
N ARG A 121 1.63 -22.76 -11.19
CA ARG A 121 2.03 -21.48 -11.78
C ARG A 121 0.95 -20.83 -12.63
N ALA A 122 0.26 -21.63 -13.46
CA ALA A 122 -0.82 -21.09 -14.30
C ALA A 122 -2.00 -20.60 -13.46
N LEU A 123 -2.39 -21.37 -12.45
CA LEU A 123 -3.45 -20.97 -11.51
C LEU A 123 -3.05 -19.73 -10.70
N SER A 124 -1.83 -19.70 -10.16
CA SER A 124 -1.34 -18.54 -9.40
C SER A 124 -1.26 -17.28 -10.27
N ARG A 125 -0.81 -17.41 -11.53
CA ARG A 125 -0.81 -16.30 -12.48
C ARG A 125 -2.22 -15.76 -12.71
N HIS A 126 -3.19 -16.63 -12.93
CA HIS A 126 -4.58 -16.24 -13.13
C HIS A 126 -5.15 -15.53 -11.88
N VAL A 127 -4.94 -16.08 -10.70
CA VAL A 127 -5.42 -15.49 -9.43
C VAL A 127 -4.77 -14.13 -9.18
N ILE A 128 -3.45 -14.02 -9.32
CA ILE A 128 -2.72 -12.77 -9.11
C ILE A 128 -3.18 -11.70 -10.09
N SER A 129 -3.26 -12.04 -11.40
CA SER A 129 -3.71 -11.09 -12.42
C SER A 129 -5.15 -10.62 -12.15
N THR A 130 -6.06 -11.54 -11.83
CA THR A 130 -7.47 -11.20 -11.57
C THR A 130 -7.66 -10.29 -10.35
N LEU A 131 -6.78 -10.40 -9.35
CA LEU A 131 -6.86 -9.59 -8.13
C LEU A 131 -6.12 -8.26 -8.25
N ALA A 132 -4.97 -8.27 -8.92
CA ALA A 132 -4.05 -7.13 -8.92
C ALA A 132 -4.33 -6.12 -10.03
N VAL A 133 -4.91 -6.52 -11.15
CA VAL A 133 -5.21 -5.60 -12.27
C VAL A 133 -6.66 -5.76 -12.74
N ALA A 134 -7.17 -4.75 -13.42
CA ALA A 134 -8.47 -4.82 -14.06
C ALA A 134 -8.43 -5.78 -15.28
N ALA A 135 -9.60 -6.31 -15.68
CA ALA A 135 -9.68 -7.30 -16.74
C ALA A 135 -9.25 -6.76 -18.12
N ASP A 136 -9.33 -5.46 -18.31
CA ASP A 136 -8.90 -4.72 -19.53
C ASP A 136 -7.51 -4.10 -19.40
N ALA A 137 -6.73 -4.45 -18.38
CA ALA A 137 -5.37 -3.97 -18.21
C ALA A 137 -4.45 -4.51 -19.32
N ASP A 138 -3.44 -3.72 -19.66
CA ASP A 138 -2.41 -4.15 -20.62
C ASP A 138 -1.74 -5.45 -20.13
N PRO A 139 -1.53 -6.44 -21.02
CA PRO A 139 -0.86 -7.69 -20.67
C PRO A 139 0.53 -7.52 -20.06
N SER A 140 1.25 -6.42 -20.38
CA SER A 140 2.55 -6.11 -19.80
C SER A 140 2.45 -5.78 -18.31
N ALA A 141 1.42 -5.07 -17.89
CA ALA A 141 1.13 -4.79 -16.48
C ALA A 141 0.89 -6.08 -15.69
N THR A 142 0.07 -6.98 -16.25
CA THR A 142 -0.20 -8.31 -15.67
C THR A 142 1.09 -9.14 -15.53
N ARG A 143 1.94 -9.14 -16.57
CA ARG A 143 3.22 -9.83 -16.57
C ARG A 143 4.14 -9.28 -15.49
N LEU A 144 4.31 -7.97 -15.44
CA LEU A 144 5.17 -7.30 -14.45
C LEU A 144 4.75 -7.63 -13.01
N VAL A 145 3.45 -7.54 -12.72
CA VAL A 145 2.94 -7.86 -11.37
C VAL A 145 3.22 -9.31 -11.00
N TYR A 146 3.03 -10.25 -11.93
CA TYR A 146 3.33 -11.65 -11.70
C TYR A 146 4.83 -11.91 -11.49
N GLU A 147 5.69 -11.28 -12.27
CA GLU A 147 7.15 -11.35 -12.14
C GLU A 147 7.61 -10.84 -10.76
N LEU A 148 7.16 -9.65 -10.36
CA LEU A 148 7.47 -9.08 -9.05
C LEU A 148 7.01 -9.98 -7.90
N PHE A 149 5.80 -10.54 -8.01
CA PHE A 149 5.30 -11.48 -7.00
C PHE A 149 6.15 -12.75 -6.90
N THR A 150 6.53 -13.34 -8.04
CA THR A 150 7.30 -14.59 -8.06
C THR A 150 8.75 -14.38 -7.68
N GLN A 151 9.35 -13.22 -7.95
CA GLN A 151 10.70 -12.85 -7.54
C GLN A 151 10.79 -12.56 -6.03
N THR A 152 9.67 -12.19 -5.39
CA THR A 152 9.65 -12.03 -3.95
C THR A 152 9.88 -13.37 -3.25
N SER A 153 10.76 -13.41 -2.26
CA SER A 153 11.07 -14.64 -1.52
C SER A 153 9.83 -15.23 -0.85
N ALA A 154 9.75 -16.57 -0.73
CA ALA A 154 8.65 -17.24 -0.04
C ALA A 154 8.50 -16.73 1.42
N ALA A 155 9.62 -16.49 2.11
CA ALA A 155 9.63 -15.94 3.45
C ALA A 155 9.09 -14.49 3.48
N GLY A 156 9.45 -13.67 2.49
CA GLY A 156 8.91 -12.30 2.33
C GLY A 156 7.41 -12.30 2.10
N ARG A 157 6.93 -13.09 1.12
CA ARG A 157 5.49 -13.22 0.85
C ARG A 157 4.71 -13.70 2.07
N GLY A 158 5.16 -14.80 2.70
CA GLY A 158 4.50 -15.38 3.86
C GLY A 158 4.53 -14.47 5.09
N GLY A 159 5.68 -13.85 5.35
CA GLY A 159 5.83 -12.90 6.47
C GLY A 159 4.93 -11.68 6.34
N CYS A 160 4.91 -11.04 5.17
CA CYS A 160 4.05 -9.89 4.91
C CYS A 160 2.57 -10.27 4.89
N ALA A 161 2.21 -11.41 4.26
CA ALA A 161 0.82 -11.86 4.23
C ALA A 161 0.29 -12.15 5.64
N LYS A 162 1.09 -12.81 6.48
CA LYS A 162 0.74 -13.06 7.89
C LYS A 162 0.53 -11.75 8.65
N MET A 163 1.47 -10.82 8.57
CA MET A 163 1.38 -9.49 9.19
C MET A 163 0.11 -8.74 8.74
N LEU A 164 -0.18 -8.70 7.43
CA LEU A 164 -1.37 -8.04 6.90
C LEU A 164 -2.68 -8.65 7.46
N VAL A 165 -2.74 -9.98 7.59
CA VAL A 165 -3.89 -10.67 8.17
C VAL A 165 -4.05 -10.40 9.66
N GLU A 166 -2.95 -10.41 10.41
CA GLU A 166 -2.97 -10.28 11.87
C GLU A 166 -3.16 -8.84 12.32
N GLU A 167 -2.51 -7.87 11.68
CA GLU A 167 -2.46 -6.48 12.14
C GLU A 167 -3.42 -5.55 11.39
N VAL A 168 -3.81 -5.89 10.15
CA VAL A 168 -4.71 -5.08 9.29
C VAL A 168 -5.98 -5.83 8.89
N GLY A 169 -6.11 -7.09 9.32
CA GLY A 169 -7.20 -7.98 8.90
C GLY A 169 -8.57 -7.55 9.40
N SER A 170 -8.67 -7.04 10.62
CA SER A 170 -9.95 -6.68 11.27
C SER A 170 -9.95 -5.29 11.91
N ALA A 171 -8.83 -4.83 12.45
CA ALA A 171 -8.71 -3.50 13.05
C ALA A 171 -8.32 -2.45 12.02
N HIS A 172 -8.67 -1.19 12.27
CA HIS A 172 -8.22 -0.06 11.47
C HIS A 172 -7.06 0.66 12.15
N LEU A 173 -6.06 1.02 11.36
CA LEU A 173 -4.96 1.88 11.78
C LEU A 173 -5.47 3.28 12.07
N ASN A 174 -4.88 3.93 13.05
CA ASN A 174 -5.12 5.32 13.36
C ASN A 174 -4.42 6.22 12.33
N LEU A 175 -5.14 7.20 11.80
CA LEU A 175 -4.65 8.16 10.82
C LEU A 175 -4.41 9.56 11.39
N ASP A 176 -4.65 9.79 12.69
CA ASP A 176 -4.50 11.12 13.32
C ASP A 176 -3.10 11.72 13.15
N GLY A 177 -2.09 10.87 12.94
CA GLY A 177 -0.71 11.27 12.63
C GLY A 177 -0.53 11.90 11.25
N LEU A 178 -1.43 11.65 10.29
CA LEU A 178 -1.36 12.19 8.92
C LEU A 178 -1.79 13.67 8.88
N THR A 179 -1.05 14.53 9.53
CA THR A 179 -1.36 15.95 9.68
C THR A 179 -0.91 16.81 8.51
N VAL A 180 -0.23 16.25 7.52
CA VAL A 180 0.19 16.91 6.27
C VAL A 180 -0.85 16.70 5.16
N PRO A 181 -0.86 17.54 4.10
CA PRO A 181 -1.72 17.33 2.95
C PRO A 181 -1.67 15.90 2.45
N THR A 182 -2.82 15.22 2.43
CA THR A 182 -2.93 13.80 2.08
C THR A 182 -3.84 13.63 0.86
N LEU A 183 -3.27 13.14 -0.23
CA LEU A 183 -4.00 12.73 -1.43
C LEU A 183 -4.33 11.25 -1.35
N VAL A 184 -5.58 10.88 -1.64
CA VAL A 184 -6.02 9.49 -1.71
C VAL A 184 -6.37 9.14 -3.14
N ILE A 185 -5.80 8.05 -3.68
CA ILE A 185 -6.12 7.54 -5.02
C ILE A 185 -6.62 6.11 -4.89
N GLY A 186 -7.74 5.77 -5.53
CA GLY A 186 -8.31 4.42 -5.51
C GLY A 186 -8.82 3.97 -6.87
N GLY A 187 -8.59 2.70 -7.20
CA GLY A 187 -9.19 2.05 -8.36
C GLY A 187 -10.63 1.59 -8.08
N VAL A 188 -11.59 1.97 -8.92
CA VAL A 188 -12.99 1.57 -8.72
C VAL A 188 -13.23 0.08 -8.93
N ARG A 189 -12.31 -0.59 -9.65
CA ARG A 189 -12.33 -2.03 -9.91
C ARG A 189 -11.33 -2.82 -9.04
N ASP A 190 -10.73 -2.15 -8.04
CA ASP A 190 -9.81 -2.81 -7.10
C ASP A 190 -10.53 -3.90 -6.29
N ARG A 191 -10.02 -5.12 -6.38
CA ARG A 191 -10.57 -6.30 -5.69
C ARG A 191 -9.84 -6.62 -4.40
N LEU A 192 -8.61 -6.12 -4.22
CA LEU A 192 -7.81 -6.30 -3.01
C LEU A 192 -8.13 -5.24 -1.96
N THR A 193 -8.11 -3.97 -2.36
CA THR A 193 -8.48 -2.84 -1.51
C THR A 193 -9.60 -2.04 -2.17
N PRO A 194 -10.86 -2.55 -2.13
CA PRO A 194 -11.98 -1.94 -2.84
C PRO A 194 -12.11 -0.45 -2.57
N ILE A 195 -12.63 0.31 -3.52
CA ILE A 195 -12.76 1.78 -3.48
C ILE A 195 -13.39 2.30 -2.19
N SER A 196 -14.21 1.49 -1.52
CA SER A 196 -14.76 1.82 -0.19
C SER A 196 -13.69 2.05 0.86
N GLN A 197 -12.49 1.46 0.72
CA GLN A 197 -11.35 1.69 1.61
C GLN A 197 -10.75 3.08 1.37
N SER A 198 -10.51 3.46 0.11
CA SER A 198 -10.05 4.81 -0.23
C SER A 198 -11.03 5.89 0.23
N ARG A 199 -12.34 5.67 0.02
CA ARG A 199 -13.40 6.55 0.53
C ARG A 199 -13.41 6.64 2.06
N ARG A 200 -13.11 5.54 2.75
CA ARG A 200 -12.96 5.54 4.22
C ARG A 200 -11.76 6.38 4.64
N ILE A 201 -10.59 6.14 4.07
CA ILE A 201 -9.37 6.91 4.36
C ILE A 201 -9.63 8.40 4.16
N ALA A 202 -10.26 8.78 3.05
CA ALA A 202 -10.59 10.16 2.74
C ALA A 202 -11.55 10.81 3.76
N ARG A 203 -12.40 10.02 4.43
CA ARG A 203 -13.30 10.52 5.50
C ARG A 203 -12.66 10.57 6.88
N THR A 204 -11.59 9.79 7.12
CA THR A 204 -11.02 9.62 8.47
C THR A 204 -9.65 10.27 8.64
N ALA A 205 -8.87 10.48 7.59
CA ALA A 205 -7.60 11.18 7.68
C ALA A 205 -7.83 12.69 7.92
N PRO A 206 -7.04 13.32 8.80
CA PRO A 206 -7.33 14.68 9.30
C PRO A 206 -7.09 15.79 8.27
N ASN A 207 -6.26 15.57 7.24
CA ASN A 207 -5.89 16.61 6.28
C ASN A 207 -5.90 16.08 4.85
N VAL A 208 -7.08 15.64 4.37
CA VAL A 208 -7.25 15.16 3.00
C VAL A 208 -7.45 16.31 2.04
N VAL A 209 -6.59 16.41 1.03
CA VAL A 209 -6.64 17.43 -0.03
C VAL A 209 -7.34 16.95 -1.29
N GLY A 210 -7.60 15.65 -1.42
CA GLY A 210 -8.35 15.09 -2.54
C GLY A 210 -8.55 13.58 -2.44
N LEU A 211 -9.65 13.12 -3.03
CA LEU A 211 -9.92 11.72 -3.32
C LEU A 211 -10.09 11.57 -4.83
N VAL A 212 -9.25 10.75 -5.44
CA VAL A 212 -9.28 10.45 -6.87
C VAL A 212 -9.70 9.00 -7.08
N GLU A 213 -10.78 8.79 -7.81
CA GLU A 213 -11.30 7.48 -8.17
C GLU A 213 -11.01 7.20 -9.64
N LEU A 214 -10.14 6.22 -9.92
CA LEU A 214 -9.69 5.89 -11.27
C LEU A 214 -10.38 4.62 -11.80
N PRO A 215 -10.63 4.51 -13.10
CA PRO A 215 -11.22 3.31 -13.71
C PRO A 215 -10.16 2.20 -13.86
N GLY A 216 -9.49 1.81 -12.77
CA GLY A 216 -8.43 0.79 -12.71
C GLY A 216 -8.67 -0.23 -11.61
N GLY A 217 -7.84 -1.28 -11.60
CA GLY A 217 -7.74 -2.28 -10.55
C GLY A 217 -6.82 -1.86 -9.42
N HIS A 218 -6.20 -2.85 -8.74
CA HIS A 218 -5.31 -2.61 -7.61
C HIS A 218 -4.00 -1.92 -8.02
N CYS A 219 -3.49 -2.20 -9.21
CA CYS A 219 -2.26 -1.60 -9.73
C CYS A 219 -2.56 -0.39 -10.62
N SER A 220 -3.41 0.55 -10.19
CA SER A 220 -3.78 1.72 -10.98
C SER A 220 -2.57 2.54 -11.45
N MET A 221 -1.43 2.51 -10.72
CA MET A 221 -0.20 3.16 -11.17
C MET A 221 0.41 2.53 -12.43
N LEU A 222 0.04 1.29 -12.78
CA LEU A 222 0.42 0.64 -14.04
C LEU A 222 -0.67 0.79 -15.10
N GLU A 223 -1.94 0.72 -14.70
CA GLU A 223 -3.10 0.73 -15.58
C GLU A 223 -3.50 2.14 -16.02
N ARG A 224 -3.29 3.13 -15.18
CA ARG A 224 -3.65 4.55 -15.34
C ARG A 224 -2.49 5.45 -14.95
N HIS A 225 -1.27 5.10 -15.42
CA HIS A 225 -0.02 5.75 -15.02
C HIS A 225 0.01 7.26 -15.31
N GLN A 226 -0.63 7.70 -16.40
CA GLN A 226 -0.66 9.12 -16.74
C GLN A 226 -1.46 9.93 -15.73
N GLU A 227 -2.66 9.44 -15.37
CA GLU A 227 -3.53 10.09 -14.38
C GLU A 227 -2.89 10.07 -12.99
N VAL A 228 -2.36 8.92 -12.56
CA VAL A 228 -1.66 8.82 -11.26
C VAL A 228 -0.47 9.78 -11.21
N ASN A 229 0.36 9.80 -12.25
CA ASN A 229 1.53 10.69 -12.32
C ASN A 229 1.13 12.17 -12.34
N SER A 230 0.04 12.53 -13.02
CA SER A 230 -0.49 13.89 -13.04
C SER A 230 -0.89 14.37 -11.64
N HIS A 231 -1.64 13.53 -10.92
CA HIS A 231 -2.07 13.85 -9.54
C HIS A 231 -0.89 13.93 -8.57
N LEU A 232 0.09 13.03 -8.67
CA LEU A 232 1.30 13.08 -7.82
C LEU A 232 2.13 14.33 -8.10
N ARG A 233 2.24 14.71 -9.37
CA ARG A 233 2.96 15.92 -9.78
C ARG A 233 2.26 17.18 -9.27
N ALA A 234 0.94 17.27 -9.42
CA ALA A 234 0.15 18.37 -8.89
C ALA A 234 0.27 18.49 -7.36
N LEU A 235 0.27 17.37 -6.63
CA LEU A 235 0.51 17.36 -5.19
C LEU A 235 1.89 17.91 -4.85
N ALA A 236 2.94 17.47 -5.52
CA ALA A 236 4.31 17.94 -5.28
C ALA A 236 4.48 19.44 -5.59
N GLU A 237 3.89 19.91 -6.67
CA GLU A 237 3.93 21.33 -7.05
C GLU A 237 3.17 22.23 -6.06
N SER A 238 2.03 21.76 -5.54
CA SER A 238 1.23 22.52 -4.59
C SER A 238 2.01 22.83 -3.31
N VAL A 239 2.73 21.86 -2.77
CA VAL A 239 3.53 22.04 -1.55
C VAL A 239 4.81 22.83 -1.80
N THR A 240 5.41 22.72 -2.99
CA THR A 240 6.60 23.48 -3.37
C THR A 240 6.26 24.97 -3.49
N ARG A 241 5.11 25.33 -4.05
CA ARG A 241 4.62 26.72 -4.12
C ARG A 241 4.41 27.30 -2.72
N HIS A 242 3.75 26.61 -1.84
CA HIS A 242 3.53 27.05 -0.45
C HIS A 242 4.84 27.33 0.32
N VAL A 243 5.88 26.56 0.06
CA VAL A 243 7.22 26.79 0.69
C VAL A 243 7.88 28.03 0.12
N ARG A 244 7.76 28.31 -1.18
CA ARG A 244 8.30 29.53 -1.80
C ARG A 244 7.60 30.78 -1.29
N ASP A 245 6.27 30.77 -1.26
CA ASP A 245 5.47 31.93 -0.82
C ASP A 245 5.77 32.31 0.63
N ARG A 246 5.95 31.34 1.52
CA ARG A 246 6.35 31.59 2.92
C ARG A 246 7.76 32.19 3.06
N ARG A 247 8.68 31.86 2.15
CA ARG A 247 10.06 32.41 2.18
C ARG A 247 10.13 33.84 1.63
N ILE A 248 9.17 34.26 0.83
CA ILE A 248 9.08 35.62 0.28
C ILE A 248 8.38 36.56 1.29
N SER A 249 7.54 35.98 2.19
CA SER A 249 6.75 36.74 3.18
C SER A 249 7.43 36.84 4.56
N SER A 250 8.62 36.22 4.73
CA SER A 250 9.45 36.26 5.95
C SER A 250 10.72 37.08 5.73
#